data_36fe46acd89b3a8b894d1b2177b3d293
#
_entry.id   36fe46acd89b3a8b894d1b2177b3d293
#
_cell.length_a   1.000
_cell.length_b   1.000
_cell.length_c   1.000
_cell.angle_alpha   90.00
_cell.angle_beta   90.00
_cell.angle_gamma   90.00
#
_symmetry.space_group_name_H-M   'P 1'
#
loop_
_entity.id
_entity.type
_entity.pdbx_description
1 polymer ?
#
loop_
_entity_poly.entity_id
_entity_poly.type
_entity_poly.pdbx_seq_one_letter_code
_entity_poly.pdbx_strand_id
1 'polypeptide(L)'
;HEPGSTFKLMSMVAALEDKVIKPSDLIDTGNGEILFFGKHKVRDSRKGGYGKISVSKVFEVSSNTGMVKIINDNYKNNPENFVDRLYNMRLHKILDIPIIGEARPKIPYPSDPDWDGLDLPWMAFGYGVSITPLQTLTFYNAIANNGVMIKPKFIHKIGRLGAKPHKTYKSEILNPSICSKETLNAVQEMMFNVVEKKWGTANNIKDEMFSIAGKTGTCQIDYTTNSIEYISSFVGYFPADKPKYSCIVLIHKPNKLKGYYGSIVAAPVFKQIAKKIYSAIPKEIPVNLKDLKSNSTNSLL
;
A
#
# COMPACT_ATOMS: atom_id res chain seq x y z
N HIS A 1 10.78 -9.27 -4.80
CA HIS A 1 11.10 -8.17 -5.72
C HIS A 1 11.09 -6.84 -4.99
N GLU A 2 11.72 -5.83 -5.57
CA GLU A 2 11.63 -4.46 -5.08
C GLU A 2 10.20 -3.94 -5.23
N PRO A 3 9.58 -3.46 -4.15
CA PRO A 3 8.17 -3.02 -4.18
C PRO A 3 7.97 -1.67 -4.89
N GLY A 4 9.05 -0.90 -5.08
CA GLY A 4 8.99 0.44 -5.63
C GLY A 4 8.03 1.35 -4.84
N SER A 5 7.29 2.20 -5.53
CA SER A 5 6.43 3.23 -4.89
C SER A 5 5.34 2.69 -3.97
N THR A 6 5.04 1.39 -3.95
CA THR A 6 4.13 0.84 -2.93
C THR A 6 4.78 0.82 -1.54
N PHE A 7 6.11 0.80 -1.45
CA PHE A 7 6.84 0.89 -0.18
C PHE A 7 6.76 2.28 0.47
N LYS A 8 6.45 3.32 -0.29
CA LYS A 8 6.29 4.68 0.25
C LYS A 8 5.27 4.77 1.39
N LEU A 9 4.29 3.85 1.43
CA LEU A 9 3.37 3.78 2.56
C LEU A 9 4.10 3.39 3.85
N MET A 10 4.98 2.38 3.80
CA MET A 10 5.79 1.95 4.94
C MET A 10 6.71 3.08 5.42
N SER A 11 7.39 3.75 4.49
CA SER A 11 8.25 4.89 4.78
C SER A 11 7.48 6.07 5.38
N MET A 12 6.28 6.36 4.88
CA MET A 12 5.42 7.43 5.39
C MET A 12 4.91 7.11 6.80
N VAL A 13 4.47 5.85 7.03
CA VAL A 13 4.06 5.40 8.37
C VAL A 13 5.22 5.56 9.35
N ALA A 14 6.44 5.16 8.96
CA ALA A 14 7.62 5.31 9.82
C ALA A 14 7.85 6.77 10.22
N ALA A 15 7.90 7.68 9.26
CA ALA A 15 8.22 9.08 9.51
C ALA A 15 7.12 9.82 10.32
N LEU A 16 5.85 9.51 10.09
CA LEU A 16 4.74 10.06 10.85
C LEU A 16 4.70 9.52 12.30
N GLU A 17 4.93 8.21 12.47
CA GLU A 17 4.91 7.56 13.78
C GLU A 17 6.06 8.02 14.67
N ASP A 18 7.23 8.27 14.08
CA ASP A 18 8.37 8.85 14.78
C ASP A 18 8.22 10.37 14.99
N LYS A 19 7.14 10.97 14.47
CA LYS A 19 6.81 12.40 14.60
C LYS A 19 7.90 13.33 14.05
N VAL A 20 8.70 12.84 13.11
CA VAL A 20 9.73 13.66 12.44
C VAL A 20 9.14 14.55 11.35
N ILE A 21 7.90 14.29 10.95
CA ILE A 21 7.10 15.10 10.01
C ILE A 21 5.62 15.11 10.42
N LYS A 22 4.89 16.10 9.89
CA LYS A 22 3.42 16.19 9.93
C LYS A 22 2.84 16.19 8.51
N PRO A 23 1.59 15.77 8.31
CA PRO A 23 0.94 15.76 7.00
C PRO A 23 0.95 17.12 6.27
N SER A 24 0.89 18.21 7.02
CA SER A 24 0.85 19.60 6.51
C SER A 24 2.23 20.21 6.24
N ASP A 25 3.32 19.61 6.72
CA ASP A 25 4.66 20.15 6.53
C ASP A 25 4.99 20.26 5.04
N LEU A 26 5.75 21.29 4.68
CA LEU A 26 6.08 21.56 3.29
C LEU A 26 7.45 21.01 2.93
N ILE A 27 7.46 20.21 1.87
CA ILE A 27 8.66 19.62 1.26
C ILE A 27 8.89 20.27 -0.08
N ASP A 28 10.08 20.83 -0.27
CA ASP A 28 10.49 21.37 -1.57
C ASP A 28 11.10 20.25 -2.42
N THR A 29 10.37 19.80 -3.41
CA THR A 29 10.81 18.78 -4.37
C THR A 29 11.72 19.35 -5.47
N GLY A 30 11.97 20.66 -5.46
CA GLY A 30 12.78 21.35 -6.44
C GLY A 30 12.28 21.14 -7.86
N ASN A 31 13.21 20.86 -8.76
CA ASN A 31 12.94 20.52 -10.15
C ASN A 31 12.62 19.03 -10.38
N GLY A 32 12.41 18.26 -9.32
CA GLY A 32 12.10 16.82 -9.40
C GLY A 32 13.30 15.92 -9.66
N GLU A 33 14.52 16.41 -9.35
CA GLU A 33 15.74 15.63 -9.45
C GLU A 33 16.61 15.86 -8.20
N ILE A 34 17.17 14.78 -7.64
CA ILE A 34 18.21 14.81 -6.61
C ILE A 34 19.37 13.96 -7.09
N LEU A 35 20.59 14.48 -6.91
CA LEU A 35 21.82 13.81 -7.28
C LEU A 35 22.61 13.43 -6.04
N PHE A 36 22.91 12.13 -5.89
CA PHE A 36 23.77 11.61 -4.83
C PHE A 36 25.14 11.24 -5.38
N PHE A 37 26.19 11.63 -4.67
CA PHE A 37 27.60 11.34 -5.01
C PHE A 37 27.98 11.67 -6.48
N GLY A 38 27.37 12.73 -7.03
CA GLY A 38 27.66 13.23 -8.37
C GLY A 38 27.14 12.37 -9.53
N LYS A 39 26.60 11.17 -9.28
CA LYS A 39 26.22 10.23 -10.36
C LYS A 39 24.88 9.52 -10.17
N HIS A 40 24.42 9.31 -8.94
CA HIS A 40 23.20 8.55 -8.68
C HIS A 40 22.00 9.49 -8.60
N LYS A 41 21.07 9.35 -9.53
CA LYS A 41 19.93 10.25 -9.70
C LYS A 41 18.64 9.64 -9.22
N VAL A 42 17.94 10.36 -8.35
CA VAL A 42 16.53 10.12 -8.05
C VAL A 42 15.69 11.14 -8.80
N ARG A 43 14.67 10.67 -9.50
CA ARG A 43 13.79 11.52 -10.30
C ARG A 43 12.33 11.27 -10.02
N ASP A 44 11.56 12.36 -10.04
CA ASP A 44 10.11 12.29 -10.13
C ASP A 44 9.67 11.91 -11.55
N SER A 45 8.52 11.28 -11.67
CA SER A 45 7.90 10.98 -12.97
C SER A 45 7.49 12.26 -13.71
N ARG A 46 7.20 13.34 -12.99
CA ARG A 46 6.87 14.65 -13.56
C ARG A 46 8.14 15.44 -13.84
N LYS A 47 8.40 15.76 -15.09
CA LYS A 47 9.47 16.70 -15.48
C LYS A 47 9.24 18.07 -14.83
N GLY A 48 10.30 18.65 -14.25
CA GLY A 48 10.23 19.93 -13.54
C GLY A 48 9.73 19.82 -12.09
N GLY A 49 9.48 18.61 -11.60
CA GLY A 49 9.08 18.35 -10.21
C GLY A 49 7.72 18.93 -9.83
N TYR A 50 7.52 19.06 -8.53
CA TYR A 50 6.25 19.57 -7.97
C TYR A 50 6.45 20.88 -7.19
N GLY A 51 7.71 21.37 -7.08
CA GLY A 51 8.04 22.52 -6.24
C GLY A 51 7.78 22.23 -4.76
N LYS A 52 7.29 23.23 -4.04
CA LYS A 52 7.00 23.12 -2.60
C LYS A 52 5.59 22.61 -2.37
N ILE A 53 5.46 21.41 -1.85
CA ILE A 53 4.17 20.71 -1.61
C ILE A 53 4.11 20.09 -0.22
N SER A 54 2.90 19.84 0.29
CA SER A 54 2.73 19.18 1.60
C SER A 54 3.21 17.74 1.59
N VAL A 55 3.58 17.22 2.77
CA VAL A 55 3.90 15.79 2.98
C VAL A 55 2.79 14.90 2.45
N SER A 56 1.51 15.21 2.74
CA SER A 56 0.37 14.47 2.17
C SER A 56 0.44 14.44 0.65
N LYS A 57 0.68 15.59 0.02
CA LYS A 57 0.73 15.67 -1.44
C LYS A 57 1.95 14.96 -2.03
N VAL A 58 3.11 14.93 -1.32
CA VAL A 58 4.26 14.10 -1.72
C VAL A 58 3.86 12.65 -1.92
N PHE A 59 3.08 12.09 -0.99
CA PHE A 59 2.58 10.73 -1.09
C PHE A 59 1.53 10.56 -2.20
N GLU A 60 0.57 11.47 -2.29
CA GLU A 60 -0.55 11.43 -3.23
C GLU A 60 -0.10 11.50 -4.69
N VAL A 61 0.91 12.34 -5.01
CA VAL A 61 1.51 12.43 -6.35
C VAL A 61 2.65 11.45 -6.56
N SER A 62 2.98 10.66 -5.53
CA SER A 62 4.07 9.69 -5.55
C SER A 62 5.44 10.29 -5.90
N SER A 63 5.77 11.49 -5.38
CA SER A 63 7.08 12.09 -5.57
C SER A 63 8.19 11.23 -4.97
N ASN A 64 9.19 10.86 -5.77
CA ASN A 64 10.38 10.17 -5.30
C ASN A 64 11.28 11.12 -4.52
N THR A 65 11.50 12.32 -5.09
CA THR A 65 12.37 13.33 -4.48
C THR A 65 11.81 13.81 -3.15
N GLY A 66 10.49 13.96 -3.04
CA GLY A 66 9.84 14.31 -1.78
C GLY A 66 10.02 13.23 -0.72
N MET A 67 9.81 11.96 -1.07
CA MET A 67 10.02 10.84 -0.12
C MET A 67 11.48 10.72 0.32
N VAL A 68 12.41 10.85 -0.62
CA VAL A 68 13.86 10.85 -0.29
C VAL A 68 14.21 11.96 0.67
N LYS A 69 13.74 13.18 0.44
CA LYS A 69 13.98 14.30 1.37
C LYS A 69 13.40 14.02 2.75
N ILE A 70 12.15 13.54 2.82
CA ILE A 70 11.51 13.20 4.09
C ILE A 70 12.36 12.20 4.87
N ILE A 71 12.78 11.11 4.26
CA ILE A 71 13.51 10.05 4.98
C ILE A 71 14.97 10.44 5.21
N ASN A 72 15.68 10.87 4.17
CA ASN A 72 17.10 11.16 4.28
C ASN A 72 17.39 12.35 5.23
N ASP A 73 16.63 13.43 5.15
CA ASP A 73 16.89 14.61 5.97
C ASP A 73 16.63 14.35 7.46
N ASN A 74 15.69 13.45 7.79
CA ASN A 74 15.34 13.14 9.18
C ASN A 74 16.10 11.95 9.76
N TYR A 75 16.63 11.03 8.95
CA TYR A 75 17.24 9.80 9.47
C TYR A 75 18.70 9.59 9.06
N LYS A 76 19.31 10.43 8.21
CA LYS A 76 20.70 10.24 7.74
C LYS A 76 21.75 10.17 8.85
N ASN A 77 21.51 10.81 9.99
CA ASN A 77 22.43 10.80 11.12
C ASN A 77 22.25 9.57 12.03
N ASN A 78 21.08 8.94 12.00
CA ASN A 78 20.71 7.74 12.78
C ASN A 78 19.78 6.86 11.94
N PRO A 79 20.30 6.24 10.87
CA PRO A 79 19.48 5.46 9.93
C PRO A 79 18.85 4.22 10.58
N GLU A 80 19.43 3.73 11.68
CA GLU A 80 18.88 2.65 12.50
C GLU A 80 17.44 2.94 12.93
N ASN A 81 17.13 4.16 13.32
CA ASN A 81 15.79 4.52 13.78
C ASN A 81 14.73 4.26 12.70
N PHE A 82 15.05 4.54 11.44
CA PHE A 82 14.15 4.26 10.33
C PHE A 82 13.97 2.75 10.12
N VAL A 83 15.07 2.00 10.11
CA VAL A 83 15.02 0.55 9.88
C VAL A 83 14.36 -0.18 11.04
N ASP A 84 14.65 0.23 12.28
CA ASP A 84 13.99 -0.30 13.47
C ASP A 84 12.47 -0.07 13.44
N ARG A 85 12.02 1.09 12.95
CA ARG A 85 10.61 1.35 12.75
C ARG A 85 10.00 0.39 11.73
N LEU A 86 10.69 0.12 10.61
CA LEU A 86 10.25 -0.89 9.64
C LEU A 86 10.20 -2.29 10.27
N TYR A 87 11.17 -2.62 11.14
CA TYR A 87 11.22 -3.90 11.84
C TYR A 87 10.10 -4.01 12.89
N ASN A 88 9.78 -2.94 13.61
CA ASN A 88 8.65 -2.90 14.54
C ASN A 88 7.31 -3.12 13.83
N MET A 89 7.19 -2.69 12.57
CA MET A 89 6.07 -3.01 11.70
C MET A 89 6.11 -4.44 11.13
N ARG A 90 7.08 -5.26 11.52
CA ARG A 90 7.26 -6.67 11.13
C ARG A 90 7.60 -6.89 9.66
N LEU A 91 8.10 -5.89 8.95
CA LEU A 91 8.38 -5.99 7.50
C LEU A 91 9.56 -6.90 7.16
N HIS A 92 10.47 -7.16 8.11
CA HIS A 92 11.65 -8.02 7.97
C HIS A 92 11.37 -9.52 8.18
N LYS A 93 10.13 -9.90 8.57
CA LYS A 93 9.76 -11.29 8.87
C LYS A 93 8.89 -11.90 7.79
N ILE A 94 9.04 -13.20 7.55
CA ILE A 94 8.11 -13.98 6.73
C ILE A 94 6.71 -13.98 7.36
N LEU A 95 5.70 -14.25 6.55
CA LEU A 95 4.32 -14.41 7.02
C LEU A 95 4.07 -15.82 7.59
N ASP A 96 4.98 -16.77 7.29
CA ASP A 96 4.87 -18.17 7.70
C ASP A 96 3.55 -18.79 7.21
N ILE A 97 3.29 -18.64 5.91
CA ILE A 97 2.09 -19.16 5.27
C ILE A 97 2.26 -20.63 4.90
N PRO A 98 1.15 -21.42 4.79
CA PRO A 98 1.23 -22.83 4.43
C PRO A 98 1.42 -23.05 2.91
N ILE A 99 2.29 -22.25 2.30
CA ILE A 99 2.66 -22.33 0.88
C ILE A 99 4.17 -22.46 0.80
N ILE A 100 4.65 -23.51 0.14
CA ILE A 100 6.08 -23.76 -0.05
C ILE A 100 6.67 -22.67 -0.94
N GLY A 101 7.87 -22.16 -0.59
CA GLY A 101 8.61 -21.18 -1.38
C GLY A 101 8.32 -19.73 -1.00
N GLU A 102 7.79 -19.46 0.19
CA GLU A 102 7.71 -18.09 0.70
C GLU A 102 9.12 -17.49 0.79
N ALA A 103 9.35 -16.41 0.02
CA ALA A 103 10.63 -15.73 0.04
C ALA A 103 10.81 -14.90 1.32
N ARG A 104 12.03 -14.90 1.85
CA ARG A 104 12.41 -14.04 2.97
C ARG A 104 12.49 -12.57 2.51
N PRO A 105 11.90 -11.62 3.25
CA PRO A 105 12.11 -10.21 2.96
C PRO A 105 13.58 -9.82 3.18
N LYS A 106 14.08 -8.90 2.35
CA LYS A 106 15.37 -8.25 2.55
C LYS A 106 15.13 -6.77 2.81
N ILE A 107 15.44 -6.32 4.00
CA ILE A 107 15.47 -4.91 4.40
C ILE A 107 16.84 -4.68 4.99
N PRO A 108 17.76 -4.00 4.29
CA PRO A 108 19.12 -3.74 4.75
C PRO A 108 19.13 -3.02 6.10
N TYR A 109 20.13 -3.32 6.91
CA TYR A 109 20.32 -2.69 8.21
C TYR A 109 21.66 -1.94 8.25
N PRO A 110 21.79 -0.78 8.92
CA PRO A 110 23.02 0.03 8.92
C PRO A 110 24.29 -0.67 9.37
N SER A 111 24.17 -1.75 10.16
CA SER A 111 25.32 -2.59 10.53
C SER A 111 25.68 -3.66 9.49
N ASP A 112 24.93 -3.80 8.41
CA ASP A 112 25.24 -4.76 7.35
C ASP A 112 26.53 -4.33 6.63
N PRO A 113 27.44 -5.25 6.29
CA PRO A 113 28.72 -4.92 5.63
C PRO A 113 28.57 -4.17 4.30
N ASP A 114 27.44 -4.40 3.60
CA ASP A 114 27.15 -3.80 2.29
C ASP A 114 26.39 -2.47 2.39
N TRP A 115 26.06 -2.01 3.62
CA TRP A 115 25.34 -0.74 3.80
C TRP A 115 26.19 0.43 3.35
N ASP A 116 25.63 1.28 2.51
CA ASP A 116 26.28 2.49 2.03
C ASP A 116 25.38 3.74 2.12
N GLY A 117 25.88 4.88 1.65
CA GLY A 117 25.13 6.15 1.69
C GLY A 117 23.93 6.23 0.74
N LEU A 118 23.68 5.20 -0.08
CA LEU A 118 22.54 5.12 -0.99
C LEU A 118 21.39 4.30 -0.42
N ASP A 119 21.65 3.39 0.53
CA ASP A 119 20.60 2.50 1.05
C ASP A 119 19.42 3.28 1.60
N LEU A 120 19.65 4.20 2.53
CA LEU A 120 18.59 4.99 3.15
C LEU A 120 17.75 5.78 2.13
N PRO A 121 18.35 6.61 1.23
CA PRO A 121 17.57 7.33 0.23
C PRO A 121 16.85 6.43 -0.76
N TRP A 122 17.39 5.25 -1.13
CA TRP A 122 16.73 4.30 -2.02
C TRP A 122 15.58 3.57 -1.35
N MET A 123 15.74 3.16 -0.08
CA MET A 123 14.68 2.56 0.72
C MET A 123 13.47 3.49 0.86
N ALA A 124 13.68 4.82 0.91
CA ALA A 124 12.60 5.79 1.04
C ALA A 124 11.47 5.60 0.01
N PHE A 125 11.79 5.12 -1.19
CA PHE A 125 10.81 4.92 -2.27
C PHE A 125 10.76 3.47 -2.80
N GLY A 126 11.35 2.52 -2.05
CA GLY A 126 11.17 1.07 -2.22
C GLY A 126 12.14 0.39 -3.15
N TYR A 127 13.38 0.91 -3.25
CA TYR A 127 14.51 0.26 -3.88
C TYR A 127 15.53 -0.21 -2.84
N GLY A 128 16.38 -1.15 -3.19
CA GLY A 128 17.31 -1.78 -2.25
C GLY A 128 16.66 -2.72 -1.24
N VAL A 129 15.33 -2.76 -1.19
CA VAL A 129 14.54 -3.68 -0.34
C VAL A 129 13.84 -4.72 -1.19
N SER A 130 13.59 -5.91 -0.63
CA SER A 130 12.81 -6.95 -1.31
C SER A 130 11.75 -7.51 -0.38
N ILE A 131 10.51 -7.47 -0.80
CA ILE A 131 9.35 -8.06 -0.12
C ILE A 131 8.44 -8.77 -1.13
N THR A 132 7.66 -9.73 -0.65
CA THR A 132 6.69 -10.41 -1.51
C THR A 132 5.46 -9.54 -1.75
N PRO A 133 4.74 -9.74 -2.86
CA PRO A 133 3.43 -9.09 -3.07
C PRO A 133 2.44 -9.34 -1.93
N LEU A 134 2.47 -10.54 -1.35
CA LEU A 134 1.59 -10.87 -0.23
C LEU A 134 1.97 -10.14 1.05
N GLN A 135 3.27 -9.93 1.31
CA GLN A 135 3.72 -9.08 2.43
C GLN A 135 3.27 -7.64 2.24
N THR A 136 3.42 -7.09 1.02
CA THR A 136 2.89 -5.77 0.68
C THR A 136 1.38 -5.70 0.94
N LEU A 137 0.60 -6.66 0.42
CA LEU A 137 -0.85 -6.72 0.63
C LEU A 137 -1.21 -6.83 2.10
N THR A 138 -0.48 -7.63 2.89
CA THR A 138 -0.71 -7.81 4.33
C THR A 138 -0.51 -6.51 5.09
N PHE A 139 0.48 -5.68 4.72
CA PHE A 139 0.69 -4.37 5.31
C PHE A 139 -0.47 -3.40 4.96
N TYR A 140 -0.88 -3.34 3.70
CA TYR A 140 -2.03 -2.52 3.27
C TYR A 140 -3.33 -2.98 3.92
N ASN A 141 -3.49 -4.29 4.11
CA ASN A 141 -4.62 -4.85 4.88
C ASN A 141 -4.59 -4.39 6.34
N ALA A 142 -3.41 -4.31 6.98
CA ALA A 142 -3.31 -3.81 8.34
C ALA A 142 -3.76 -2.34 8.44
N ILE A 143 -3.43 -1.49 7.46
CA ILE A 143 -3.94 -0.11 7.39
C ILE A 143 -5.48 -0.10 7.30
N ALA A 144 -6.06 -0.96 6.44
CA ALA A 144 -7.51 -1.11 6.32
C ALA A 144 -8.18 -1.70 7.58
N ASN A 145 -7.44 -2.49 8.35
CA ASN A 145 -7.88 -3.22 9.55
C ASN A 145 -7.48 -2.50 10.85
N ASN A 146 -7.58 -1.19 10.88
CA ASN A 146 -7.31 -0.36 12.05
C ASN A 146 -5.93 -0.56 12.70
N GLY A 147 -4.90 -0.83 11.87
CA GLY A 147 -3.53 -1.03 12.31
C GLY A 147 -3.20 -2.46 12.76
N VAL A 148 -4.16 -3.35 12.80
CA VAL A 148 -3.96 -4.75 13.20
C VAL A 148 -3.52 -5.59 12.01
N MET A 149 -2.29 -6.10 12.05
CA MET A 149 -1.76 -6.99 11.01
C MET A 149 -2.13 -8.43 11.32
N ILE A 150 -2.85 -9.08 10.41
CA ILE A 150 -3.28 -10.47 10.52
C ILE A 150 -2.56 -11.36 9.49
N LYS A 151 -2.31 -12.60 9.88
CA LYS A 151 -1.71 -13.62 9.01
C LYS A 151 -2.70 -13.98 7.90
N PRO A 152 -2.29 -13.97 6.63
CA PRO A 152 -3.13 -14.46 5.54
C PRO A 152 -3.55 -15.91 5.78
N LYS A 153 -4.85 -16.18 5.72
CA LYS A 153 -5.43 -17.49 5.98
C LYS A 153 -6.06 -18.06 4.71
N PHE A 154 -5.52 -19.17 4.21
CA PHE A 154 -5.97 -19.84 2.99
C PHE A 154 -7.01 -20.92 3.25
N ILE A 155 -7.01 -21.49 4.47
CA ILE A 155 -7.92 -22.56 4.88
C ILE A 155 -8.70 -22.08 6.10
N HIS A 156 -10.02 -22.08 5.99
CA HIS A 156 -10.90 -21.75 7.12
C HIS A 156 -11.21 -22.99 7.97
N LYS A 157 -11.63 -24.09 7.33
CA LYS A 157 -11.99 -25.33 7.99
C LYS A 157 -11.72 -26.53 7.08
N ILE A 158 -11.47 -27.67 7.69
CA ILE A 158 -11.36 -28.98 7.04
C ILE A 158 -12.44 -29.87 7.61
N GLY A 159 -13.23 -30.55 6.75
CA GLY A 159 -14.28 -31.45 7.18
C GLY A 159 -15.00 -32.08 6.00
N ARG A 160 -15.95 -32.98 6.28
CA ARG A 160 -16.85 -33.55 5.28
C ARG A 160 -18.10 -32.68 5.13
N LEU A 161 -18.67 -32.65 3.93
CA LEU A 161 -19.91 -31.94 3.68
C LEU A 161 -21.04 -32.51 4.57
N GLY A 162 -21.80 -31.64 5.23
CA GLY A 162 -22.88 -32.02 6.14
C GLY A 162 -22.45 -32.46 7.55
N ALA A 163 -21.15 -32.52 7.84
CA ALA A 163 -20.63 -32.93 9.16
C ALA A 163 -19.94 -31.77 9.88
N LYS A 164 -19.73 -31.90 11.20
CA LYS A 164 -18.91 -30.96 11.96
C LYS A 164 -17.47 -30.95 11.42
N PRO A 165 -16.83 -29.76 11.29
CA PRO A 165 -15.44 -29.69 10.84
C PRO A 165 -14.50 -30.45 11.77
N HIS A 166 -13.57 -31.23 11.19
CA HIS A 166 -12.50 -31.86 11.96
C HIS A 166 -11.51 -30.85 12.52
N LYS A 167 -11.25 -29.76 11.76
CA LYS A 167 -10.32 -28.69 12.14
C LYS A 167 -10.84 -27.35 11.64
N THR A 168 -10.78 -26.33 12.50
CA THR A 168 -11.08 -24.94 12.18
C THR A 168 -9.86 -24.09 12.51
N TYR A 169 -9.43 -23.26 11.56
CA TYR A 169 -8.29 -22.34 11.73
C TYR A 169 -8.80 -20.98 12.18
N LYS A 170 -8.32 -20.54 13.34
CA LYS A 170 -8.58 -19.18 13.85
C LYS A 170 -7.71 -18.17 13.12
N SER A 171 -8.10 -16.89 13.16
CA SER A 171 -7.24 -15.79 12.71
C SER A 171 -6.07 -15.62 13.67
N GLU A 172 -4.88 -15.37 13.13
CA GLU A 172 -3.64 -15.13 13.87
C GLU A 172 -3.21 -13.68 13.69
N ILE A 173 -2.96 -12.98 14.79
CA ILE A 173 -2.47 -11.61 14.79
C ILE A 173 -0.95 -11.65 14.73
N LEU A 174 -0.38 -11.06 13.68
CA LEU A 174 1.07 -10.92 13.49
C LEU A 174 1.64 -9.70 14.21
N ASN A 175 0.87 -8.61 14.24
CA ASN A 175 1.19 -7.38 14.96
C ASN A 175 -0.12 -6.71 15.40
N PRO A 176 -0.33 -6.49 16.70
CA PRO A 176 -1.58 -5.91 17.21
C PRO A 176 -1.74 -4.43 16.87
N SER A 177 -0.65 -3.72 16.56
CA SER A 177 -0.69 -2.31 16.15
C SER A 177 0.58 -1.93 15.42
N ILE A 178 0.49 -1.67 14.12
CA ILE A 178 1.64 -1.25 13.30
C ILE A 178 1.97 0.24 13.48
N CYS A 179 1.05 1.04 13.98
CA CYS A 179 1.21 2.46 14.26
C CYS A 179 0.08 2.99 15.14
N SER A 180 0.23 4.22 15.61
CA SER A 180 -0.79 4.96 16.37
C SER A 180 -2.03 5.26 15.52
N LYS A 181 -3.14 5.58 16.19
CA LYS A 181 -4.39 5.97 15.52
C LYS A 181 -4.24 7.25 14.71
N GLU A 182 -3.42 8.19 15.19
CA GLU A 182 -3.12 9.44 14.50
C GLU A 182 -2.43 9.19 13.17
N THR A 183 -1.34 8.42 13.18
CA THR A 183 -0.62 8.01 11.97
C THR A 183 -1.52 7.23 11.02
N LEU A 184 -2.31 6.30 11.56
CA LEU A 184 -3.24 5.49 10.76
C LEU A 184 -4.24 6.36 10.00
N ASN A 185 -4.90 7.31 10.68
CA ASN A 185 -5.87 8.21 10.06
C ASN A 185 -5.22 9.05 8.95
N ALA A 186 -4.01 9.58 9.21
CA ALA A 186 -3.29 10.38 8.24
C ALA A 186 -2.97 9.60 6.96
N VAL A 187 -2.45 8.36 7.07
CA VAL A 187 -2.12 7.57 5.88
C VAL A 187 -3.36 7.02 5.18
N GLN A 188 -4.44 6.74 5.89
CA GLN A 188 -5.73 6.35 5.28
C GLN A 188 -6.27 7.50 4.41
N GLU A 189 -6.21 8.74 4.89
CA GLU A 189 -6.60 9.92 4.12
C GLU A 189 -5.70 10.11 2.89
N MET A 190 -4.38 10.01 3.04
CA MET A 190 -3.44 10.09 1.92
C MET A 190 -3.73 9.02 0.85
N MET A 191 -3.98 7.78 1.25
CA MET A 191 -4.32 6.68 0.33
C MET A 191 -5.66 6.90 -0.38
N PHE A 192 -6.64 7.44 0.30
CA PHE A 192 -7.92 7.84 -0.28
C PHE A 192 -7.71 8.95 -1.32
N ASN A 193 -6.92 9.97 -1.00
CA ASN A 193 -6.62 11.09 -1.86
C ASN A 193 -5.83 10.70 -3.13
N VAL A 194 -5.07 9.61 -3.12
CA VAL A 194 -4.43 9.04 -4.32
C VAL A 194 -5.46 8.77 -5.43
N VAL A 195 -6.69 8.42 -5.06
CA VAL A 195 -7.79 8.14 -6.00
C VAL A 195 -8.73 9.34 -6.14
N GLU A 196 -9.05 10.03 -5.06
CA GLU A 196 -10.07 11.09 -5.06
C GLU A 196 -9.60 12.42 -5.65
N LYS A 197 -8.37 12.82 -5.36
CA LYS A 197 -7.87 14.13 -5.80
C LYS A 197 -7.46 14.11 -7.28
N LYS A 198 -7.75 15.20 -7.99
CA LYS A 198 -7.38 15.34 -9.42
C LYS A 198 -5.89 15.17 -9.71
N TRP A 199 -5.03 15.45 -8.72
CA TRP A 199 -3.57 15.25 -8.83
C TRP A 199 -3.12 13.86 -8.37
N GLY A 200 -4.00 13.06 -7.76
CA GLY A 200 -3.70 11.72 -7.29
C GLY A 200 -3.32 10.80 -8.43
N THR A 201 -2.31 9.94 -8.19
CA THR A 201 -1.74 9.08 -9.23
C THR A 201 -2.72 8.04 -9.78
N ALA A 202 -3.83 7.80 -9.10
CA ALA A 202 -4.86 6.84 -9.52
C ALA A 202 -6.26 7.48 -9.64
N ASN A 203 -6.34 8.79 -9.89
CA ASN A 203 -7.64 9.47 -10.05
C ASN A 203 -8.49 8.88 -11.19
N ASN A 204 -7.85 8.28 -12.20
CA ASN A 204 -8.53 7.61 -13.31
C ASN A 204 -9.38 6.40 -12.91
N ILE A 205 -9.19 5.85 -11.71
CA ILE A 205 -10.01 4.72 -11.21
C ILE A 205 -11.07 5.15 -10.19
N LYS A 206 -11.22 6.45 -9.92
CA LYS A 206 -12.30 6.96 -9.08
C LYS A 206 -13.65 6.38 -9.55
N ASP A 207 -14.50 6.00 -8.61
CA ASP A 207 -15.82 5.43 -8.88
C ASP A 207 -16.89 6.09 -8.00
N GLU A 208 -18.10 6.26 -8.54
CA GLU A 208 -19.19 6.90 -7.80
C GLU A 208 -19.96 5.92 -6.90
N MET A 209 -19.83 4.61 -7.16
CA MET A 209 -20.57 3.58 -6.43
C MET A 209 -19.90 3.17 -5.12
N PHE A 210 -18.56 3.28 -5.06
CA PHE A 210 -17.77 2.91 -3.87
C PHE A 210 -16.42 3.63 -3.87
N SER A 211 -15.93 3.89 -2.67
CA SER A 211 -14.67 4.55 -2.46
C SER A 211 -13.48 3.57 -2.53
N ILE A 212 -12.34 4.04 -3.04
CA ILE A 212 -11.10 3.26 -3.11
C ILE A 212 -9.98 4.04 -2.41
N ALA A 213 -9.21 3.36 -1.59
CA ALA A 213 -7.94 3.87 -1.05
C ALA A 213 -6.80 2.95 -1.47
N GLY A 214 -5.69 3.52 -1.93
CA GLY A 214 -4.58 2.70 -2.40
C GLY A 214 -3.36 3.48 -2.87
N LYS A 215 -2.44 2.78 -3.51
CA LYS A 215 -1.19 3.33 -4.03
C LYS A 215 -0.78 2.65 -5.32
N THR A 216 -0.34 3.43 -6.28
CA THR A 216 0.31 2.96 -7.51
C THR A 216 1.77 2.62 -7.24
N GLY A 217 2.27 1.61 -7.93
CA GLY A 217 3.68 1.28 -8.02
C GLY A 217 4.12 1.10 -9.46
N THR A 218 5.34 1.49 -9.73
CA THR A 218 6.04 1.21 -10.99
C THR A 218 7.50 1.04 -10.63
N CYS A 219 7.97 -0.20 -10.62
CA CYS A 219 9.32 -0.54 -10.29
C CYS A 219 10.07 -0.95 -11.56
N GLN A 220 11.25 -0.39 -11.77
CA GLN A 220 12.14 -0.81 -12.83
C GLN A 220 12.84 -2.09 -12.41
N ILE A 221 12.99 -3.03 -13.34
CA ILE A 221 13.72 -4.29 -13.16
C ILE A 221 14.70 -4.51 -14.33
N ASP A 222 15.56 -5.51 -14.20
CA ASP A 222 16.53 -5.90 -15.23
C ASP A 222 17.55 -4.79 -15.54
N TYR A 223 18.15 -4.19 -14.49
CA TYR A 223 19.15 -3.11 -14.59
C TYR A 223 20.42 -3.49 -15.37
N THR A 224 20.68 -4.79 -15.53
CA THR A 224 21.89 -5.31 -16.20
C THR A 224 21.72 -5.51 -17.69
N THR A 225 20.50 -5.37 -18.21
CA THR A 225 20.20 -5.51 -19.63
C THR A 225 19.98 -4.15 -20.29
N ASN A 226 20.25 -4.06 -21.60
CA ASN A 226 19.97 -2.84 -22.38
C ASN A 226 18.46 -2.56 -22.53
N SER A 227 17.59 -3.45 -22.07
CA SER A 227 16.15 -3.28 -22.11
C SER A 227 15.59 -3.13 -20.70
N ILE A 228 15.23 -1.90 -20.34
CA ILE A 228 14.55 -1.59 -19.09
C ILE A 228 13.18 -2.27 -19.08
N GLU A 229 12.91 -3.10 -18.08
CA GLU A 229 11.61 -3.73 -17.84
C GLU A 229 10.97 -3.18 -16.55
N TYR A 230 9.66 -3.42 -16.39
CA TYR A 230 8.92 -2.89 -15.27
C TYR A 230 8.05 -3.94 -14.58
N ILE A 231 7.84 -3.77 -13.28
CA ILE A 231 6.71 -4.34 -12.55
C ILE A 231 5.79 -3.19 -12.17
N SER A 232 4.56 -3.25 -12.67
CA SER A 232 3.55 -2.22 -12.45
C SER A 232 2.49 -2.75 -11.51
N SER A 233 2.13 -1.96 -10.50
CA SER A 233 1.24 -2.42 -9.45
C SER A 233 0.23 -1.36 -9.01
N PHE A 234 -0.88 -1.85 -8.46
CA PHE A 234 -1.77 -1.09 -7.61
C PHE A 234 -2.19 -1.96 -6.42
N VAL A 235 -2.08 -1.42 -5.24
CA VAL A 235 -2.50 -2.09 -4.00
C VAL A 235 -3.35 -1.16 -3.17
N GLY A 236 -4.41 -1.70 -2.57
CA GLY A 236 -5.34 -0.90 -1.81
C GLY A 236 -6.49 -1.70 -1.24
N TYR A 237 -7.53 -1.00 -0.81
CA TYR A 237 -8.73 -1.59 -0.22
C TYR A 237 -9.99 -0.82 -0.63
N PHE A 238 -11.13 -1.48 -0.49
CA PHE A 238 -12.44 -0.93 -0.80
C PHE A 238 -13.56 -1.60 0.03
N PRO A 239 -14.68 -0.88 0.32
CA PRO A 239 -14.81 0.57 0.29
C PRO A 239 -13.80 1.23 1.21
N ALA A 240 -13.34 2.46 0.90
CA ALA A 240 -12.32 3.15 1.71
C ALA A 240 -12.83 3.61 3.07
N ASP A 241 -14.11 4.00 3.13
CA ASP A 241 -14.81 4.47 4.34
C ASP A 241 -15.13 3.32 5.32
N LYS A 242 -15.40 2.13 4.81
CA LYS A 242 -15.69 0.92 5.61
C LYS A 242 -15.03 -0.30 4.96
N PRO A 243 -13.72 -0.48 5.11
CA PRO A 243 -12.95 -1.50 4.40
C PRO A 243 -13.48 -2.90 4.62
N LYS A 244 -13.73 -3.62 3.51
CA LYS A 244 -14.16 -5.02 3.51
C LYS A 244 -13.16 -5.91 2.77
N TYR A 245 -12.50 -5.37 1.75
CA TYR A 245 -11.60 -6.11 0.87
C TYR A 245 -10.31 -5.34 0.64
N SER A 246 -9.20 -6.02 0.67
CA SER A 246 -7.91 -5.54 0.19
C SER A 246 -7.47 -6.36 -1.01
N CYS A 247 -6.83 -5.72 -1.97
CA CYS A 247 -6.38 -6.35 -3.21
C CYS A 247 -5.05 -5.75 -3.66
N ILE A 248 -4.23 -6.58 -4.29
CA ILE A 248 -3.04 -6.15 -5.03
C ILE A 248 -3.10 -6.70 -6.44
N VAL A 249 -2.81 -5.85 -7.40
CA VAL A 249 -2.64 -6.22 -8.81
C VAL A 249 -1.22 -5.92 -9.22
N LEU A 250 -0.52 -6.92 -9.74
CA LEU A 250 0.82 -6.78 -10.32
C LEU A 250 0.80 -7.22 -11.78
N ILE A 251 1.40 -6.40 -12.63
CA ILE A 251 1.63 -6.71 -14.04
C ILE A 251 3.15 -6.74 -14.25
N HIS A 252 3.66 -7.94 -14.49
CA HIS A 252 5.07 -8.16 -14.75
C HIS A 252 5.35 -7.96 -16.23
N LYS A 253 6.36 -7.13 -16.56
CA LYS A 253 6.79 -6.82 -17.93
C LYS A 253 5.61 -6.36 -18.82
N PRO A 254 4.89 -5.29 -18.45
CA PRO A 254 3.81 -4.77 -19.27
C PRO A 254 4.30 -4.35 -20.65
N ASN A 255 3.43 -4.41 -21.65
CA ASN A 255 3.75 -3.93 -22.99
C ASN A 255 3.93 -2.41 -22.96
N LYS A 256 5.16 -1.95 -23.11
CA LYS A 256 5.55 -0.52 -23.01
C LYS A 256 4.83 0.37 -24.04
N LEU A 257 4.47 -0.17 -25.20
CA LEU A 257 3.71 0.59 -26.23
C LEU A 257 2.28 0.90 -25.78
N LYS A 258 1.70 0.05 -24.92
CA LYS A 258 0.36 0.27 -24.32
C LYS A 258 0.43 1.04 -23.00
N GLY A 259 1.63 1.23 -22.45
CA GLY A 259 1.87 1.88 -21.17
C GLY A 259 2.44 0.91 -20.12
N TYR A 260 3.15 1.47 -19.14
CA TYR A 260 3.82 0.70 -18.09
C TYR A 260 3.62 1.27 -16.67
N TYR A 261 2.94 2.40 -16.52
CA TYR A 261 2.65 2.93 -15.19
C TYR A 261 1.55 2.11 -14.50
N GLY A 262 1.70 1.88 -13.20
CA GLY A 262 0.70 1.17 -12.39
C GLY A 262 -0.71 1.79 -12.49
N SER A 263 -0.80 3.10 -12.64
CA SER A 263 -2.06 3.81 -12.89
C SER A 263 -2.74 3.44 -14.21
N ILE A 264 -1.96 3.02 -15.21
CA ILE A 264 -2.46 2.70 -16.56
C ILE A 264 -2.81 1.21 -16.69
N VAL A 265 -1.95 0.33 -16.16
CA VAL A 265 -2.10 -1.12 -16.44
C VAL A 265 -2.63 -1.92 -15.25
N ALA A 266 -2.35 -1.53 -13.99
CA ALA A 266 -2.75 -2.28 -12.80
C ALA A 266 -4.00 -1.71 -12.12
N ALA A 267 -4.07 -0.39 -11.94
CA ALA A 267 -5.19 0.26 -11.27
C ALA A 267 -6.55 0.03 -11.96
N PRO A 268 -6.69 0.07 -13.31
CA PRO A 268 -7.94 -0.25 -13.97
C PRO A 268 -8.41 -1.69 -13.72
N VAL A 269 -7.48 -2.66 -13.66
CA VAL A 269 -7.80 -4.06 -13.33
C VAL A 269 -8.30 -4.16 -11.89
N PHE A 270 -7.63 -3.47 -10.94
CA PHE A 270 -8.10 -3.38 -9.56
C PHE A 270 -9.53 -2.85 -9.49
N LYS A 271 -9.83 -1.75 -10.19
CA LYS A 271 -11.19 -1.16 -10.25
C LYS A 271 -12.22 -2.17 -10.75
N GLN A 272 -11.91 -2.91 -11.82
CA GLN A 272 -12.83 -3.92 -12.37
C GLN A 272 -13.08 -5.06 -11.37
N ILE A 273 -12.05 -5.55 -10.69
CA ILE A 273 -12.17 -6.56 -9.62
C ILE A 273 -13.05 -6.01 -8.50
N ALA A 274 -12.75 -4.79 -8.02
CA ALA A 274 -13.49 -4.15 -6.94
C ALA A 274 -14.97 -3.96 -7.31
N LYS A 275 -15.25 -3.49 -8.53
CA LYS A 275 -16.62 -3.29 -9.04
C LYS A 275 -17.39 -4.61 -9.10
N LYS A 276 -16.76 -5.67 -9.61
CA LYS A 276 -17.40 -7.00 -9.69
C LYS A 276 -17.73 -7.56 -8.30
N ILE A 277 -16.80 -7.44 -7.35
CA ILE A 277 -17.01 -7.89 -5.97
C ILE A 277 -18.09 -7.03 -5.30
N TYR A 278 -18.00 -5.71 -5.40
CA TYR A 278 -18.94 -4.78 -4.77
C TYR A 278 -20.39 -4.98 -5.29
N SER A 279 -20.56 -5.21 -6.59
CA SER A 279 -21.87 -5.47 -7.19
C SER A 279 -22.44 -6.83 -6.78
N ALA A 280 -21.62 -7.80 -6.38
CA ALA A 280 -22.06 -9.12 -5.93
C ALA A 280 -22.43 -9.16 -4.42
N ILE A 281 -22.13 -8.07 -3.66
CA ILE A 281 -22.54 -7.99 -2.25
C ILE A 281 -24.05 -7.76 -2.21
N PRO A 282 -24.84 -8.61 -1.48
CA PRO A 282 -26.26 -8.34 -1.27
C PRO A 282 -26.40 -6.95 -0.62
N LYS A 283 -27.17 -6.06 -1.26
CA LYS A 283 -27.54 -4.80 -0.62
C LYS A 283 -28.45 -5.16 0.54
N GLU A 284 -28.06 -4.75 1.78
CA GLU A 284 -29.01 -4.78 2.90
C GLU A 284 -30.15 -3.83 2.53
N ILE A 285 -31.29 -4.41 2.14
CA ILE A 285 -32.53 -3.65 2.00
C ILE A 285 -32.93 -3.35 3.45
N PRO A 286 -32.98 -2.09 3.88
CA PRO A 286 -33.46 -1.77 5.21
C PRO A 286 -34.92 -2.21 5.27
N VAL A 287 -35.19 -3.34 5.93
CA VAL A 287 -36.56 -3.79 6.21
C VAL A 287 -37.12 -2.83 7.23
N ASN A 288 -37.98 -1.93 6.78
CA ASN A 288 -38.71 -1.05 7.68
C ASN A 288 -39.76 -1.91 8.40
N LEU A 289 -39.45 -2.29 9.65
CA LEU A 289 -40.36 -3.11 10.47
C LEU A 289 -41.75 -2.49 10.67
N LYS A 290 -41.94 -1.20 10.33
CA LYS A 290 -43.26 -0.55 10.33
C LYS A 290 -44.12 -1.01 9.15
N ASP A 291 -43.51 -1.36 8.01
CA ASP A 291 -44.26 -1.81 6.82
C ASP A 291 -44.73 -3.27 6.94
N LEU A 292 -44.13 -4.07 7.83
CA LEU A 292 -44.55 -5.43 8.11
C LEU A 292 -45.74 -5.47 9.07
N LYS A 293 -45.99 -4.44 9.89
CA LYS A 293 -47.15 -4.40 10.79
C LYS A 293 -48.43 -3.91 10.13
N SER A 294 -48.36 -3.21 9.00
CA SER A 294 -49.53 -2.72 8.27
C SER A 294 -50.20 -3.81 7.41
N ASN A 295 -49.47 -4.85 7.03
CA ASN A 295 -50.01 -5.94 6.19
C ASN A 295 -50.65 -7.09 7.00
N SER A 296 -50.46 -7.13 8.32
CA SER A 296 -51.04 -8.17 9.19
C SER A 296 -52.43 -7.82 9.75
N THR A 297 -52.96 -6.61 9.52
CA THR A 297 -54.26 -6.18 10.01
C THR A 297 -55.38 -6.19 8.99
N ASN A 298 -55.12 -6.55 7.71
CA ASN A 298 -56.11 -6.54 6.65
C ASN A 298 -56.52 -7.93 6.15
N SER A 299 -56.26 -9.02 6.90
CA SER A 299 -56.71 -10.36 6.52
C SER A 299 -57.56 -11.06 7.57
N LEU A 300 -58.44 -10.31 8.25
CA LEU A 300 -59.50 -10.83 9.07
C LEU A 300 -60.70 -9.86 9.00
N LEU A 301 -61.46 -9.97 7.92
CA LEU A 301 -62.91 -9.68 7.83
C LEU A 301 -63.51 -10.50 6.70
#